data_d93e62b3d7052410225f11e681a97e72
#
_entry.id   d93e62b3d7052410225f11e681a97e72
#
_cell.length_a   1.000
_cell.length_b   1.000
_cell.length_c   1.000
_cell.angle_alpha   90.00
_cell.angle_beta   90.00
_cell.angle_gamma   90.00
#
_symmetry.space_group_name_H-M   'P 1'
#
loop_
_entity.id
_entity.type
_entity.pdbx_description
1 polymer ?
#
loop_
_entity_poly.entity_id
_entity_poly.type
_entity_poly.pdbx_seq_one_letter_code
_entity_poly.pdbx_strand_id
1 'polypeptide(L)'
;MPNLERAVAEKSKTDFSAVEILTARSRTWEAVAAISERIQAGMLEEDAMRMTQALLLEMGFSKNWHRVHVRFGKNTLMPYGTPSEPNTRLGENDIYFLDIGPVWNGYEGDAGATFVTGNNPEMLRCKNDCRMLFDRVKTEWSHGNLGGIALYDFASKQAGLMGWKLNLDVNGHRLADFPHALYYKGALTDVEWSPASHIWVLEIQIRHPEKDFGAFYEDLLF
;
A
#
# COMPACT_ATOMS: atom_id res chain seq x y z
N MET A 1 7.84 27.54 -11.88
CA MET A 1 6.48 26.96 -11.63
C MET A 1 6.47 25.69 -10.77
N PRO A 2 7.49 24.82 -10.73
CA PRO A 2 7.50 23.63 -9.84
C PRO A 2 7.27 23.92 -8.35
N ASN A 3 7.73 25.06 -7.84
CA ASN A 3 7.59 25.43 -6.43
C ASN A 3 6.15 25.74 -5.98
N LEU A 4 5.28 26.24 -6.89
CA LEU A 4 3.90 26.56 -6.55
C LEU A 4 3.04 25.29 -6.54
N GLU A 5 3.26 24.38 -7.50
CA GLU A 5 2.58 23.10 -7.59
C GLU A 5 2.88 22.22 -6.36
N ARG A 6 4.15 22.11 -6.00
CA ARG A 6 4.57 21.44 -4.78
C ARG A 6 3.92 22.04 -3.54
N ALA A 7 3.93 23.36 -3.40
CA ALA A 7 3.37 24.03 -2.23
C ALA A 7 1.85 23.79 -2.08
N VAL A 8 1.14 23.59 -3.17
CA VAL A 8 -0.29 23.21 -3.15
C VAL A 8 -0.44 21.74 -2.83
N ALA A 9 0.29 20.86 -3.53
CA ALA A 9 0.20 19.41 -3.36
C ALA A 9 0.59 18.95 -1.95
N GLU A 10 1.58 19.60 -1.32
CA GLU A 10 2.08 19.27 0.01
C GLU A 10 1.46 20.14 1.13
N LYS A 11 0.42 20.93 0.79
CA LYS A 11 -0.32 21.68 1.81
C LYS A 11 -1.10 20.74 2.72
N SER A 12 -1.15 21.05 4.00
CA SER A 12 -1.96 20.39 5.02
C SER A 12 -2.73 21.44 5.83
N LYS A 13 -3.61 21.02 6.74
CA LYS A 13 -4.25 21.92 7.69
C LYS A 13 -3.23 22.64 8.56
N THR A 14 -3.64 23.77 9.11
CA THR A 14 -2.78 24.61 9.99
C THR A 14 -2.38 23.89 11.27
N ASP A 15 -3.14 22.92 11.71
CA ASP A 15 -2.94 22.09 12.90
C ASP A 15 -2.44 20.69 12.59
N PHE A 16 -1.91 20.45 11.38
CA PHE A 16 -1.33 19.17 10.99
C PHE A 16 -0.22 18.75 11.97
N SER A 17 -0.28 17.50 12.41
CA SER A 17 0.67 16.94 13.36
C SER A 17 1.33 15.66 12.81
N ALA A 18 2.66 15.69 12.71
CA ALA A 18 3.44 14.49 12.37
C ALA A 18 3.28 13.37 13.41
N VAL A 19 3.00 13.69 14.66
CA VAL A 19 2.75 12.70 15.71
C VAL A 19 1.41 11.99 15.47
N GLU A 20 0.37 12.72 15.10
CA GLU A 20 -0.95 12.15 14.87
C GLU A 20 -0.97 11.25 13.62
N ILE A 21 -0.32 11.65 12.51
CA ILE A 21 -0.23 10.80 11.32
C ILE A 21 0.58 9.51 11.59
N LEU A 22 1.65 9.60 12.38
CA LEU A 22 2.41 8.40 12.80
C LEU A 22 1.60 7.52 13.75
N THR A 23 0.73 8.11 14.58
CA THR A 23 -0.22 7.36 15.41
C THR A 23 -1.25 6.65 14.54
N ALA A 24 -1.87 7.34 13.56
CA ALA A 24 -2.80 6.73 12.62
C ALA A 24 -2.13 5.56 11.86
N ARG A 25 -0.89 5.77 11.36
CA ARG A 25 -0.09 4.71 10.74
C ARG A 25 0.11 3.51 11.68
N SER A 26 0.55 3.73 12.92
CA SER A 26 0.79 2.65 13.90
C SER A 26 -0.48 1.83 14.14
N ARG A 27 -1.61 2.50 14.35
CA ARG A 27 -2.92 1.86 14.53
C ARG A 27 -3.35 1.08 13.29
N THR A 28 -3.04 1.57 12.09
CA THR A 28 -3.32 0.86 10.84
C THR A 28 -2.49 -0.42 10.73
N TRP A 29 -1.21 -0.38 11.09
CA TRP A 29 -0.37 -1.58 11.12
C TRP A 29 -0.80 -2.60 12.18
N GLU A 30 -1.28 -2.16 13.34
CA GLU A 30 -1.92 -3.04 14.33
C GLU A 30 -3.14 -3.75 13.73
N ALA A 31 -3.94 -3.03 12.93
CA ALA A 31 -5.09 -3.61 12.24
C ALA A 31 -4.66 -4.62 11.16
N VAL A 32 -3.65 -4.30 10.33
CA VAL A 32 -3.09 -5.24 9.34
C VAL A 32 -2.65 -6.55 10.01
N ALA A 33 -1.96 -6.47 11.14
CA ALA A 33 -1.54 -7.65 11.90
C ALA A 33 -2.75 -8.47 12.39
N ALA A 34 -3.72 -7.82 13.06
CA ALA A 34 -4.90 -8.48 13.60
C ALA A 34 -5.81 -9.11 12.52
N ILE A 35 -5.89 -8.49 11.32
CA ILE A 35 -6.61 -9.01 10.18
C ILE A 35 -5.90 -10.24 9.62
N SER A 36 -4.58 -10.16 9.45
CA SER A 36 -3.79 -11.26 8.87
C SER A 36 -3.85 -12.54 9.71
N GLU A 37 -3.96 -12.42 11.04
CA GLU A 37 -4.13 -13.56 11.95
C GLU A 37 -5.47 -14.28 11.79
N ARG A 38 -6.49 -13.60 11.24
CA ARG A 38 -7.85 -14.15 11.05
C ARG A 38 -8.07 -14.72 9.65
N ILE A 39 -7.21 -14.41 8.68
CA ILE A 39 -7.32 -14.94 7.33
C ILE A 39 -6.71 -16.34 7.28
N GLN A 40 -7.50 -17.30 6.79
CA GLN A 40 -7.13 -18.72 6.77
C GLN A 40 -7.43 -19.35 5.40
N ALA A 41 -6.70 -20.41 5.07
CA ALA A 41 -6.95 -21.22 3.88
C ALA A 41 -8.41 -21.70 3.84
N GLY A 42 -9.01 -21.72 2.67
CA GLY A 42 -10.41 -22.03 2.44
C GLY A 42 -11.38 -20.84 2.56
N MET A 43 -10.97 -19.71 3.15
CA MET A 43 -11.79 -18.49 3.23
C MET A 43 -12.07 -17.90 1.86
N LEU A 44 -13.27 -17.39 1.62
CA LEU A 44 -13.59 -16.60 0.43
C LEU A 44 -13.01 -15.20 0.56
N GLU A 45 -12.52 -14.62 -0.53
CA GLU A 45 -11.99 -13.26 -0.57
C GLU A 45 -13.03 -12.23 -0.10
N GLU A 46 -14.29 -12.39 -0.51
CA GLU A 46 -15.39 -11.51 -0.09
C GLU A 46 -15.70 -11.64 1.42
N ASP A 47 -15.53 -12.84 2.00
CA ASP A 47 -15.69 -13.03 3.45
C ASP A 47 -14.55 -12.36 4.21
N ALA A 48 -13.32 -12.46 3.71
CA ALA A 48 -12.17 -11.79 4.28
C ALA A 48 -12.32 -10.26 4.24
N MET A 49 -12.83 -9.69 3.14
CA MET A 49 -13.14 -8.26 3.05
C MET A 49 -14.21 -7.84 4.07
N ARG A 50 -15.30 -8.61 4.22
CA ARG A 50 -16.33 -8.31 5.22
C ARG A 50 -15.81 -8.40 6.65
N MET A 51 -15.04 -9.43 6.96
CA MET A 51 -14.37 -9.60 8.24
C MET A 51 -13.42 -8.44 8.53
N THR A 52 -12.62 -8.00 7.55
CA THR A 52 -11.73 -6.84 7.68
C THR A 52 -12.50 -5.57 8.03
N GLN A 53 -13.61 -5.27 7.33
CA GLN A 53 -14.43 -4.09 7.62
C GLN A 53 -15.02 -4.13 9.04
N ALA A 54 -15.51 -5.29 9.48
CA ALA A 54 -16.06 -5.46 10.82
C ALA A 54 -14.96 -5.24 11.90
N LEU A 55 -13.78 -5.81 11.69
CA LEU A 55 -12.67 -5.68 12.62
C LEU A 55 -12.17 -4.24 12.75
N LEU A 56 -12.09 -3.49 11.65
CA LEU A 56 -11.72 -2.08 11.69
C LEU A 56 -12.69 -1.27 12.55
N LEU A 57 -14.00 -1.53 12.45
CA LEU A 57 -14.99 -0.91 13.33
C LEU A 57 -14.83 -1.32 14.79
N GLU A 58 -14.60 -2.61 15.08
CA GLU A 58 -14.32 -3.11 16.44
C GLU A 58 -13.07 -2.47 17.06
N MET A 59 -12.05 -2.18 16.26
CA MET A 59 -10.82 -1.50 16.67
C MET A 59 -10.98 0.02 16.85
N GLY A 60 -12.20 0.56 16.61
CA GLY A 60 -12.54 1.96 16.84
C GLY A 60 -12.23 2.90 15.69
N PHE A 61 -11.94 2.40 14.49
CA PHE A 61 -11.83 3.25 13.32
C PHE A 61 -13.22 3.72 12.87
N SER A 62 -13.37 5.03 12.66
CA SER A 62 -14.68 5.63 12.36
C SER A 62 -15.12 5.44 10.90
N LYS A 63 -14.17 5.31 9.99
CA LYS A 63 -14.36 5.15 8.55
C LYS A 63 -13.06 4.75 7.87
N ASN A 64 -13.19 4.35 6.59
CA ASN A 64 -12.06 4.22 5.67
C ASN A 64 -12.13 5.38 4.65
N TRP A 65 -10.98 5.90 4.22
CA TRP A 65 -10.91 6.92 3.18
C TRP A 65 -10.94 6.30 1.78
N HIS A 66 -10.51 5.02 1.65
CA HIS A 66 -10.70 4.19 0.45
C HIS A 66 -11.33 2.83 0.80
N ARG A 67 -11.69 2.08 -0.23
CA ARG A 67 -12.24 0.73 -0.08
C ARG A 67 -11.15 -0.22 0.42
N VAL A 68 -11.50 -1.05 1.41
CA VAL A 68 -10.65 -2.17 1.84
C VAL A 68 -10.41 -3.13 0.68
N HIS A 69 -9.17 -3.49 0.43
CA HIS A 69 -8.78 -4.53 -0.50
C HIS A 69 -8.16 -5.71 0.25
N VAL A 70 -8.71 -6.88 -0.02
CA VAL A 70 -8.12 -8.17 0.31
C VAL A 70 -8.08 -8.93 -1.01
N ARG A 71 -6.91 -9.35 -1.46
CA ARG A 71 -6.73 -9.98 -2.76
C ARG A 71 -6.03 -11.32 -2.60
N PHE A 72 -6.67 -12.40 -3.10
CA PHE A 72 -6.16 -13.76 -3.01
C PHE A 72 -5.64 -14.28 -4.35
N GLY A 73 -4.51 -15.00 -4.33
CA GLY A 73 -3.96 -15.71 -5.49
C GLY A 73 -3.82 -14.81 -6.72
N LYS A 74 -4.46 -15.16 -7.83
CA LYS A 74 -4.42 -14.38 -9.07
C LYS A 74 -5.01 -12.97 -8.95
N ASN A 75 -5.92 -12.74 -8.00
CA ASN A 75 -6.47 -11.41 -7.75
C ASN A 75 -5.40 -10.43 -7.24
N THR A 76 -4.25 -10.91 -6.75
CA THR A 76 -3.11 -10.07 -6.39
C THR A 76 -2.50 -9.30 -7.57
N LEU A 77 -2.87 -9.65 -8.81
CA LEU A 77 -2.45 -8.96 -10.03
C LEU A 77 -3.40 -7.84 -10.45
N MET A 78 -4.59 -7.76 -9.84
CA MET A 78 -5.61 -6.79 -10.25
C MET A 78 -5.21 -5.37 -9.85
N PRO A 79 -5.31 -4.39 -10.79
CA PRO A 79 -5.12 -2.98 -10.47
C PRO A 79 -6.15 -2.49 -9.44
N TYR A 80 -5.83 -1.36 -8.79
CA TYR A 80 -6.79 -0.65 -7.93
C TYR A 80 -8.10 -0.37 -8.70
N GLY A 81 -9.24 -0.53 -8.03
CA GLY A 81 -10.57 -0.31 -8.63
C GLY A 81 -11.08 -1.42 -9.55
N THR A 82 -10.23 -2.36 -9.96
CA THR A 82 -10.68 -3.52 -10.74
C THR A 82 -11.37 -4.54 -9.81
N PRO A 83 -12.57 -5.03 -10.16
CA PRO A 83 -13.21 -6.09 -9.39
C PRO A 83 -12.37 -7.38 -9.38
N SER A 84 -12.35 -8.06 -8.24
CA SER A 84 -11.80 -9.40 -8.14
C SER A 84 -12.60 -10.40 -8.97
N GLU A 85 -11.95 -11.48 -9.39
CA GLU A 85 -12.70 -12.65 -9.83
C GLU A 85 -13.52 -13.20 -8.65
N PRO A 86 -14.84 -13.40 -8.84
CA PRO A 86 -15.74 -13.78 -7.76
C PRO A 86 -15.45 -15.21 -7.27
N ASN A 87 -15.88 -15.51 -6.04
CA ASN A 87 -15.73 -16.82 -5.41
C ASN A 87 -14.27 -17.30 -5.27
N THR A 88 -13.30 -16.39 -5.31
CA THR A 88 -11.89 -16.73 -5.10
C THR A 88 -11.68 -17.17 -3.65
N ARG A 89 -11.12 -18.38 -3.47
CA ARG A 89 -10.77 -18.93 -2.16
C ARG A 89 -9.27 -18.94 -1.98
N LEU A 90 -8.83 -18.60 -0.76
CA LEU A 90 -7.44 -18.74 -0.38
C LEU A 90 -7.05 -20.22 -0.31
N GLY A 91 -6.03 -20.61 -1.06
CA GLY A 91 -5.50 -21.96 -1.03
C GLY A 91 -4.66 -22.26 0.22
N GLU A 92 -4.32 -23.55 0.45
CA GLU A 92 -3.41 -23.96 1.53
C GLU A 92 -1.95 -23.54 1.27
N ASN A 93 -1.56 -23.41 0.00
CA ASN A 93 -0.30 -22.88 -0.47
C ASN A 93 -0.59 -21.74 -1.45
N ASP A 94 -0.82 -20.54 -0.93
CA ASP A 94 -1.28 -19.40 -1.71
C ASP A 94 -0.68 -18.09 -1.20
N ILE A 95 -0.88 -17.01 -1.95
CA ILE A 95 -0.42 -15.67 -1.63
C ILE A 95 -1.61 -14.70 -1.58
N TYR A 96 -1.59 -13.77 -0.64
CA TYR A 96 -2.59 -12.71 -0.57
C TYR A 96 -2.00 -11.41 -0.05
N PHE A 97 -2.65 -10.30 -0.34
CA PHE A 97 -2.32 -9.03 0.30
C PHE A 97 -3.54 -8.35 0.91
N LEU A 98 -3.26 -7.51 1.88
CA LEU A 98 -4.17 -6.54 2.50
C LEU A 98 -3.73 -5.15 2.06
N ASP A 99 -4.72 -4.27 1.85
CA ASP A 99 -4.57 -2.84 1.61
C ASP A 99 -5.76 -2.16 2.30
N ILE A 100 -5.47 -1.36 3.32
CA ILE A 100 -6.48 -0.73 4.18
C ILE A 100 -6.13 0.73 4.48
N GLY A 101 -7.12 1.61 4.30
CA GLY A 101 -7.01 3.05 4.53
C GLY A 101 -7.96 3.57 5.63
N PRO A 102 -7.82 3.16 6.89
CA PRO A 102 -8.69 3.65 7.96
C PRO A 102 -8.33 5.06 8.40
N VAL A 103 -9.32 5.80 8.89
CA VAL A 103 -9.14 7.14 9.46
C VAL A 103 -9.12 7.08 10.99
N TRP A 104 -8.07 7.61 11.60
CA TRP A 104 -7.89 7.73 13.04
C TRP A 104 -7.69 9.19 13.46
N ASN A 105 -8.54 9.71 14.36
CA ASN A 105 -8.49 11.10 14.85
C ASN A 105 -8.41 12.16 13.74
N GLY A 106 -9.05 11.90 12.59
CA GLY A 106 -9.04 12.83 11.45
C GLY A 106 -7.77 12.77 10.59
N TYR A 107 -6.89 11.79 10.82
CA TYR A 107 -5.73 11.46 9.99
C TYR A 107 -5.95 10.16 9.25
N GLU A 108 -5.47 10.10 8.02
CA GLU A 108 -5.56 8.93 7.17
C GLU A 108 -4.43 7.97 7.50
N GLY A 109 -4.79 6.76 7.91
CA GLY A 109 -3.87 5.64 7.87
C GLY A 109 -3.88 5.02 6.47
N ASP A 110 -2.77 4.42 6.09
CA ASP A 110 -2.65 3.65 4.87
C ASP A 110 -1.52 2.64 5.03
N ALA A 111 -1.87 1.37 4.89
CA ALA A 111 -0.91 0.30 5.04
C ALA A 111 -1.37 -0.96 4.31
N GLY A 112 -0.45 -1.55 3.61
CA GLY A 112 -0.67 -2.79 2.90
C GLY A 112 0.54 -3.72 2.97
N ALA A 113 0.26 -5.01 3.05
CA ALA A 113 1.29 -6.03 3.07
C ALA A 113 0.80 -7.35 2.48
N THR A 114 1.76 -8.13 1.99
CA THR A 114 1.54 -9.46 1.44
C THR A 114 1.84 -10.55 2.47
N PHE A 115 1.03 -11.59 2.45
CA PHE A 115 1.12 -12.78 3.28
C PHE A 115 1.06 -14.04 2.40
N VAL A 116 1.52 -15.16 2.95
CA VAL A 116 1.54 -16.45 2.26
C VAL A 116 0.99 -17.50 3.19
N THR A 117 0.06 -18.31 2.72
CA THR A 117 -0.35 -19.57 3.36
C THR A 117 0.56 -20.70 2.88
N GLY A 118 0.86 -21.64 3.78
CA GLY A 118 1.75 -22.75 3.45
C GLY A 118 3.21 -22.33 3.25
N ASN A 119 3.92 -23.02 2.35
CA ASN A 119 5.38 -22.90 2.24
C ASN A 119 5.90 -22.83 0.80
N ASN A 120 5.09 -22.36 -0.15
CA ASN A 120 5.55 -22.20 -1.54
C ASN A 120 6.75 -21.22 -1.61
N PRO A 121 7.94 -21.68 -2.04
CA PRO A 121 9.17 -20.90 -1.95
C PRO A 121 9.17 -19.66 -2.87
N GLU A 122 8.47 -19.72 -4.00
CA GLU A 122 8.39 -18.58 -4.93
C GLU A 122 7.45 -17.50 -4.40
N MET A 123 6.33 -17.87 -3.77
CA MET A 123 5.41 -16.92 -3.15
C MET A 123 6.05 -16.27 -1.92
N LEU A 124 6.77 -17.05 -1.09
CA LEU A 124 7.54 -16.52 0.02
C LEU A 124 8.62 -15.55 -0.45
N ARG A 125 9.33 -15.89 -1.55
CA ARG A 125 10.30 -15.00 -2.18
C ARG A 125 9.63 -13.73 -2.70
N CYS A 126 8.50 -13.83 -3.40
CA CYS A 126 7.78 -12.69 -3.93
C CYS A 126 7.40 -11.70 -2.82
N LYS A 127 6.78 -12.20 -1.74
CA LYS A 127 6.45 -11.43 -0.54
C LYS A 127 7.67 -10.69 0.02
N ASN A 128 8.78 -11.41 0.24
CA ASN A 128 9.99 -10.85 0.87
C ASN A 128 10.68 -9.83 -0.06
N ASP A 129 10.74 -10.13 -1.35
CA ASP A 129 11.36 -9.26 -2.36
C ASP A 129 10.53 -7.97 -2.56
N CYS A 130 9.19 -8.03 -2.47
CA CYS A 130 8.34 -6.85 -2.52
C CYS A 130 8.65 -5.89 -1.36
N ARG A 131 8.72 -6.41 -0.13
CA ARG A 131 9.10 -5.63 1.05
C ARG A 131 10.52 -5.07 0.92
N MET A 132 11.48 -5.90 0.48
CA MET A 132 12.86 -5.46 0.29
C MET A 132 12.97 -4.37 -0.79
N LEU A 133 12.20 -4.46 -1.86
CA LEU A 133 12.15 -3.43 -2.90
C LEU A 133 11.60 -2.11 -2.33
N PHE A 134 10.50 -2.17 -1.56
CA PHE A 134 9.98 -1.01 -0.85
C PHE A 134 11.06 -0.36 0.03
N ASP A 135 11.76 -1.14 0.85
CA ASP A 135 12.80 -0.62 1.75
C ASP A 135 13.97 0.02 0.97
N ARG A 136 14.35 -0.53 -0.19
CA ARG A 136 15.36 0.08 -1.08
C ARG A 136 14.91 1.42 -1.65
N VAL A 137 13.66 1.49 -2.13
CA VAL A 137 13.11 2.73 -2.70
C VAL A 137 12.94 3.79 -1.62
N LYS A 138 12.47 3.41 -0.42
CA LYS A 138 12.41 4.31 0.75
C LYS A 138 13.78 4.82 1.15
N THR A 139 14.81 3.96 1.13
CA THR A 139 16.19 4.36 1.42
C THR A 139 16.69 5.37 0.37
N GLU A 140 16.44 5.13 -0.91
CA GLU A 140 16.81 6.06 -1.99
C GLU A 140 16.08 7.40 -1.85
N TRP A 141 14.78 7.37 -1.53
CA TRP A 141 14.02 8.57 -1.20
C TRP A 141 14.63 9.37 -0.04
N SER A 142 15.10 8.69 1.01
CA SER A 142 15.66 9.34 2.20
C SER A 142 16.92 10.17 1.92
N HIS A 143 17.61 9.89 0.81
CA HIS A 143 18.72 10.71 0.32
C HIS A 143 18.26 12.07 -0.24
N GLY A 144 16.94 12.27 -0.48
CA GLY A 144 16.31 13.55 -0.83
C GLY A 144 16.57 14.06 -2.24
N ASN A 145 17.15 13.23 -3.13
CA ASN A 145 17.61 13.65 -4.44
C ASN A 145 16.62 13.32 -5.59
N LEU A 146 15.69 12.39 -5.37
CA LEU A 146 14.78 11.91 -6.41
C LEU A 146 13.36 12.43 -6.20
N GLY A 147 12.74 12.91 -7.28
CA GLY A 147 11.30 13.12 -7.37
C GLY A 147 10.55 11.79 -7.48
N GLY A 148 9.23 11.83 -7.34
CA GLY A 148 8.39 10.63 -7.39
C GLY A 148 8.56 9.84 -8.68
N ILE A 149 8.61 10.51 -9.85
CA ILE A 149 8.87 9.88 -11.16
C ILE A 149 10.17 9.07 -11.12
N ALA A 150 11.27 9.71 -10.69
CA ALA A 150 12.58 9.06 -10.65
C ALA A 150 12.67 7.93 -9.60
N LEU A 151 11.89 8.01 -8.51
CA LEU A 151 11.77 6.93 -7.53
C LEU A 151 11.12 5.68 -8.14
N TYR A 152 10.09 5.85 -8.97
CA TYR A 152 9.43 4.71 -9.64
C TYR A 152 10.24 4.16 -10.81
N ASP A 153 11.04 5.00 -11.51
CA ASP A 153 12.04 4.52 -12.47
C ASP A 153 13.10 3.66 -11.77
N PHE A 154 13.58 4.11 -10.62
CA PHE A 154 14.50 3.34 -9.77
C PHE A 154 13.85 2.03 -9.31
N ALA A 155 12.61 2.06 -8.80
CA ALA A 155 11.88 0.88 -8.36
C ALA A 155 11.71 -0.14 -9.51
N SER A 156 11.35 0.33 -10.71
CA SER A 156 11.18 -0.53 -11.89
C SER A 156 12.48 -1.22 -12.28
N LYS A 157 13.60 -0.50 -12.28
CA LYS A 157 14.93 -1.06 -12.55
C LYS A 157 15.33 -2.11 -11.49
N GLN A 158 15.10 -1.82 -10.20
CA GLN A 158 15.42 -2.75 -9.12
C GLN A 158 14.54 -4.00 -9.18
N ALA A 159 13.22 -3.86 -9.43
CA ALA A 159 12.32 -5.00 -9.61
C ALA A 159 12.83 -5.93 -10.74
N GLY A 160 13.22 -5.36 -11.89
CA GLY A 160 13.78 -6.13 -13.02
C GLY A 160 15.06 -6.88 -12.66
N LEU A 161 15.98 -6.27 -11.91
CA LEU A 161 17.20 -6.93 -11.42
C LEU A 161 16.90 -8.07 -10.44
N MET A 162 15.78 -8.01 -9.72
CA MET A 162 15.31 -9.06 -8.82
C MET A 162 14.49 -10.14 -9.54
N GLY A 163 14.22 -9.99 -10.84
CA GLY A 163 13.45 -10.93 -11.65
C GLY A 163 11.94 -10.74 -11.58
N TRP A 164 11.47 -9.60 -11.11
CA TRP A 164 10.06 -9.24 -11.00
C TRP A 164 9.68 -8.14 -12.01
N LYS A 165 8.37 -8.01 -12.28
CA LYS A 165 7.81 -6.87 -13.01
C LYS A 165 7.14 -5.93 -12.02
N LEU A 166 7.53 -4.66 -11.99
CA LEU A 166 6.81 -3.63 -11.24
C LEU A 166 5.49 -3.32 -11.96
N ASN A 167 4.40 -3.24 -11.19
CA ASN A 167 3.12 -2.77 -11.69
C ASN A 167 2.99 -1.26 -11.41
N LEU A 168 2.98 -0.45 -12.47
CA LEU A 168 2.83 1.01 -12.37
C LEU A 168 1.36 1.49 -12.34
N ASP A 169 0.38 0.59 -12.50
CA ASP A 169 -1.04 0.93 -12.27
C ASP A 169 -1.38 1.07 -10.77
N VAL A 170 -0.45 0.64 -9.91
CA VAL A 170 -0.46 0.82 -8.47
C VAL A 170 0.77 1.65 -8.13
N ASN A 171 0.55 2.84 -7.64
CA ASN A 171 1.60 3.82 -7.38
C ASN A 171 1.19 4.74 -6.23
N GLY A 172 2.17 5.21 -5.48
CA GLY A 172 1.96 6.00 -4.30
C GLY A 172 1.17 7.29 -4.53
N HIS A 173 0.62 7.79 -3.49
CA HIS A 173 -0.21 8.99 -3.52
C HIS A 173 0.01 9.85 -2.28
N ARG A 174 -0.66 11.00 -2.27
CA ARG A 174 -0.70 11.85 -1.09
C ARG A 174 -1.58 11.22 -0.01
N LEU A 175 -1.10 11.30 1.23
CA LEU A 175 -1.83 10.96 2.45
C LEU A 175 -1.78 12.19 3.38
N ALA A 176 -2.55 12.33 4.42
CA ALA A 176 -2.33 13.22 5.55
C ALA A 176 -3.59 13.37 6.44
N ASP A 177 -3.96 14.61 6.74
CA ASP A 177 -5.22 14.96 7.37
C ASP A 177 -6.40 14.72 6.41
N PHE A 178 -7.40 14.00 6.89
CA PHE A 178 -8.56 13.64 6.08
C PHE A 178 -9.45 14.85 5.76
N PRO A 179 -9.90 15.03 4.52
CA PRO A 179 -9.54 14.25 3.32
C PRO A 179 -8.39 14.89 2.52
N HIS A 180 -7.33 14.15 2.27
CA HIS A 180 -6.18 14.61 1.48
C HIS A 180 -6.53 15.07 0.07
N ALA A 181 -7.57 14.48 -0.52
CA ALA A 181 -8.03 14.80 -1.87
C ALA A 181 -8.49 16.27 -2.06
N LEU A 182 -8.61 17.07 -0.98
CA LEU A 182 -8.81 18.51 -1.06
C LEU A 182 -7.56 19.26 -1.55
N TYR A 183 -6.38 18.66 -1.39
CA TYR A 183 -5.11 19.30 -1.72
C TYR A 183 -4.48 18.76 -3.00
N TYR A 184 -4.44 17.42 -3.15
CA TYR A 184 -3.86 16.78 -4.31
C TYR A 184 -4.52 15.42 -4.57
N LYS A 185 -4.73 15.08 -5.86
CA LYS A 185 -5.37 13.83 -6.31
C LYS A 185 -4.48 13.02 -7.27
N GLY A 186 -3.31 13.55 -7.61
CA GLY A 186 -2.36 12.90 -8.51
C GLY A 186 -1.58 11.79 -7.81
N ALA A 187 -0.95 10.95 -8.62
CA ALA A 187 -0.09 9.88 -8.17
C ALA A 187 1.31 10.39 -7.80
N LEU A 188 2.03 9.63 -6.99
CA LEU A 188 3.44 9.91 -6.71
C LEU A 188 4.32 9.79 -7.97
N THR A 189 3.91 8.95 -8.93
CA THR A 189 4.52 8.82 -10.27
C THR A 189 4.41 10.08 -11.14
N ASP A 190 3.57 11.06 -10.76
CA ASP A 190 3.42 12.32 -11.50
C ASP A 190 4.28 13.44 -10.90
N VAL A 191 4.94 13.19 -9.77
CA VAL A 191 5.63 14.19 -8.97
C VAL A 191 7.10 14.33 -9.39
N GLU A 192 7.50 15.52 -9.84
CA GLU A 192 8.89 15.83 -10.24
C GLU A 192 9.81 16.15 -9.06
N TRP A 193 9.24 16.58 -7.92
CA TRP A 193 10.00 16.94 -6.70
C TRP A 193 10.12 15.76 -5.75
N SER A 194 11.10 15.82 -4.83
CA SER A 194 11.23 14.83 -3.75
C SER A 194 10.07 14.96 -2.78
N PRO A 195 9.27 13.88 -2.57
CA PRO A 195 8.11 13.90 -1.69
C PRO A 195 8.50 14.25 -0.25
N ALA A 196 7.71 15.12 0.39
CA ALA A 196 7.93 15.47 1.78
C ALA A 196 7.54 14.30 2.71
N SER A 197 8.27 14.17 3.81
CA SER A 197 7.98 13.21 4.88
C SER A 197 6.60 13.44 5.49
N HIS A 198 5.92 12.35 5.91
CA HIS A 198 4.64 12.33 6.63
C HIS A 198 3.38 12.69 5.83
N ILE A 199 3.49 12.90 4.52
CA ILE A 199 2.34 13.25 3.67
C ILE A 199 2.27 12.47 2.35
N TRP A 200 3.15 11.52 2.13
CA TRP A 200 3.12 10.65 0.95
C TRP A 200 3.23 9.19 1.36
N VAL A 201 2.49 8.35 0.65
CA VAL A 201 2.61 6.89 0.70
C VAL A 201 3.45 6.44 -0.48
N LEU A 202 4.35 5.51 -0.24
CA LEU A 202 5.01 4.73 -1.27
C LEU A 202 4.29 3.38 -1.39
N GLU A 203 3.88 3.03 -2.58
CA GLU A 203 3.28 1.74 -2.91
C GLU A 203 4.16 0.97 -3.88
N ILE A 204 4.40 -0.29 -3.60
CA ILE A 204 5.14 -1.21 -4.45
C ILE A 204 4.29 -2.45 -4.70
N GLN A 205 3.92 -2.68 -5.95
CA GLN A 205 3.32 -3.95 -6.38
C GLN A 205 4.22 -4.61 -7.41
N ILE A 206 4.63 -5.85 -7.15
CA ILE A 206 5.41 -6.66 -8.09
C ILE A 206 4.60 -7.86 -8.56
N ARG A 207 4.89 -8.31 -9.80
CA ARG A 207 4.25 -9.46 -10.43
C ARG A 207 5.29 -10.51 -10.76
N HIS A 208 4.91 -11.77 -10.64
CA HIS A 208 5.69 -12.85 -11.25
C HIS A 208 5.71 -12.69 -12.79
N PRO A 209 6.86 -12.89 -13.46
CA PRO A 209 6.96 -12.68 -14.90
C PRO A 209 6.12 -13.67 -15.73
N GLU A 210 5.82 -14.87 -15.18
CA GLU A 210 5.19 -16.00 -15.89
C GLU A 210 4.01 -16.64 -15.16
N LYS A 211 3.84 -16.39 -13.86
CA LYS A 211 2.78 -16.99 -13.03
C LYS A 211 1.78 -15.96 -12.57
N ASP A 212 0.56 -16.39 -12.32
CA ASP A 212 -0.58 -15.54 -11.97
C ASP A 212 -0.60 -15.20 -10.48
N PHE A 213 0.45 -14.58 -9.97
CA PHE A 213 0.50 -14.00 -8.64
C PHE A 213 1.48 -12.82 -8.55
N GLY A 214 1.27 -11.99 -7.56
CA GLY A 214 2.10 -10.86 -7.23
C GLY A 214 2.14 -10.58 -5.74
N ALA A 215 2.87 -9.55 -5.35
CA ALA A 215 2.95 -9.08 -3.98
C ALA A 215 2.82 -7.55 -3.95
N PHE A 216 2.30 -7.06 -2.85
CA PHE A 216 2.07 -5.64 -2.59
C PHE A 216 2.64 -5.26 -1.22
N TYR A 217 3.20 -4.08 -1.13
CA TYR A 217 3.60 -3.44 0.10
C TYR A 217 3.51 -1.93 -0.01
N GLU A 218 2.90 -1.32 0.98
CA GLU A 218 2.82 0.14 1.08
C GLU A 218 3.01 0.61 2.51
N ASP A 219 3.50 1.83 2.65
CA ASP A 219 3.63 2.53 3.91
C ASP A 219 3.89 4.02 3.71
N LEU A 220 3.63 4.81 4.74
CA LEU A 220 3.95 6.22 4.81
C LEU A 220 5.46 6.45 4.65
N LEU A 221 5.86 7.46 3.89
CA LEU A 221 7.22 7.98 3.83
C LEU A 221 7.50 8.88 5.05
N PHE A 222 8.45 8.47 5.94
CA PHE A 222 8.84 9.20 7.16
C PHE A 222 10.26 8.87 7.60
#